data_d9472af33a7758f1d81ff56feeae858d
#
_entry.id   d9472af33a7758f1d81ff56feeae858d
#
_cell.length_a   1.000
_cell.length_b   1.000
_cell.length_c   1.000
_cell.angle_alpha   90.00
_cell.angle_beta   90.00
_cell.angle_gamma   90.00
#
_symmetry.space_group_name_H-M   'P 1'
#
loop_
_entity.id
_entity.type
_entity.pdbx_description
1 polymer ?
#
loop_
_entity_poly.entity_id
_entity_poly.type
_entity_poly.pdbx_seq_one_letter_code
_entity_poly.pdbx_strand_id
1 'polypeptide(L)'
;MDGKRALLIAVTALGLTALTAAPSTAQTYPNRPVKIVVPFAPGGPTEFIIRLIADRLTAMMGQAFVIENRPGGAGGTVGAKSVAVAEADGYTLLFSSPGPLVTAAAVYRNLDYDPIKSFAPIAMVIYAPQMLAVHPTVPASSVQELVAHAKDNPGKITFGSSGFGTQPHCWARCSS
;
A
#
# COMPACT_ATOMS: atom_id res chain seq x y z
N MET A 1 -32.97 52.52 33.64
CA MET A 1 -32.09 52.06 32.50
C MET A 1 -32.95 52.19 31.27
N ASP A 2 -32.63 53.17 30.43
CA ASP A 2 -33.52 53.56 29.33
C ASP A 2 -33.60 52.51 28.22
N GLY A 3 -34.80 52.15 27.82
CA GLY A 3 -35.04 51.11 26.79
C GLY A 3 -34.29 51.32 25.46
N LYS A 4 -33.93 52.58 25.16
CA LYS A 4 -33.10 52.92 23.97
C LYS A 4 -31.66 52.40 24.08
N ARG A 5 -31.08 52.32 25.29
CA ARG A 5 -29.72 51.80 25.52
C ARG A 5 -29.70 50.26 25.41
N ALA A 6 -30.75 49.61 25.90
CA ALA A 6 -30.90 48.15 25.78
C ALA A 6 -31.05 47.72 24.32
N LEU A 7 -31.79 48.47 23.50
CA LEU A 7 -32.00 48.22 22.09
C LEU A 7 -30.71 48.38 21.27
N LEU A 8 -29.88 49.40 21.58
CA LEU A 8 -28.60 49.64 20.93
C LEU A 8 -27.57 48.52 21.25
N ILE A 9 -27.52 48.01 22.48
CA ILE A 9 -26.64 46.90 22.87
C ILE A 9 -27.10 45.59 22.19
N ALA A 10 -28.41 45.36 22.05
CA ALA A 10 -28.91 44.16 21.38
C ALA A 10 -28.59 44.15 19.86
N VAL A 11 -28.65 45.30 19.19
CA VAL A 11 -28.34 45.42 17.76
C VAL A 11 -26.84 45.27 17.51
N THR A 12 -25.99 45.80 18.36
CA THR A 12 -24.51 45.63 18.26
C THR A 12 -24.06 44.20 18.56
N ALA A 13 -24.71 43.47 19.50
CA ALA A 13 -24.42 42.07 19.78
C ALA A 13 -24.84 41.15 18.62
N LEU A 14 -25.94 41.44 17.96
CA LEU A 14 -26.40 40.65 16.78
C LEU A 14 -25.55 40.88 15.55
N GLY A 15 -24.97 42.08 15.38
CA GLY A 15 -24.03 42.39 14.28
C GLY A 15 -22.66 41.72 14.42
N LEU A 16 -22.21 41.48 15.67
CA LEU A 16 -20.88 40.88 15.92
C LEU A 16 -20.87 39.37 15.71
N THR A 17 -22.01 38.68 15.83
CA THR A 17 -22.11 37.23 15.57
C THR A 17 -22.19 36.87 14.10
N ALA A 18 -22.52 37.79 13.22
CA ALA A 18 -22.64 37.55 11.76
C ALA A 18 -21.27 37.54 11.02
N LEU A 19 -20.19 38.06 11.67
CA LEU A 19 -18.87 38.20 11.03
C LEU A 19 -17.96 36.95 11.12
N THR A 20 -18.38 35.85 11.77
CA THR A 20 -17.52 34.69 12.01
C THR A 20 -17.79 33.47 11.13
N ALA A 21 -18.76 33.52 10.24
CA ALA A 21 -19.01 32.47 9.28
C ALA A 21 -18.17 32.69 8.00
N ALA A 22 -16.83 32.62 8.12
CA ALA A 22 -16.00 32.46 6.94
C ALA A 22 -16.39 31.13 6.26
N PRO A 23 -16.73 31.13 4.96
CA PRO A 23 -16.97 29.87 4.27
C PRO A 23 -15.72 29.01 4.36
N SER A 24 -15.78 27.91 5.07
CA SER A 24 -14.76 26.88 5.03
C SER A 24 -14.75 26.31 3.61
N THR A 25 -13.89 26.84 2.76
CA THR A 25 -13.63 26.23 1.45
C THR A 25 -12.96 24.90 1.74
N ALA A 26 -13.70 23.81 1.55
CA ALA A 26 -13.12 22.47 1.56
C ALA A 26 -11.96 22.46 0.56
N GLN A 27 -10.73 22.22 1.05
CA GLN A 27 -9.57 22.16 0.19
C GLN A 27 -9.78 21.04 -0.82
N THR A 28 -9.67 21.38 -2.11
CA THR A 28 -9.79 20.41 -3.19
C THR A 28 -8.65 19.39 -3.06
N TYR A 29 -8.96 18.13 -2.84
CA TYR A 29 -7.97 17.04 -2.81
C TYR A 29 -7.82 16.44 -4.22
N PRO A 30 -6.57 16.20 -4.70
CA PRO A 30 -5.29 16.65 -4.13
C PRO A 30 -4.97 18.10 -4.53
N ASN A 31 -4.37 18.89 -3.64
CA ASN A 31 -3.87 20.24 -3.90
C ASN A 31 -2.33 20.31 -4.01
N ARG A 32 -1.66 19.20 -3.84
CA ARG A 32 -0.20 19.01 -3.95
C ARG A 32 0.10 17.61 -4.47
N PRO A 33 1.33 17.33 -4.91
CA PRO A 33 1.71 16.00 -5.38
C PRO A 33 1.45 14.90 -4.35
N VAL A 34 0.94 13.77 -4.82
CA VAL A 34 0.68 12.57 -4.03
C VAL A 34 1.81 11.57 -4.24
N LYS A 35 2.41 11.08 -3.17
CA LYS A 35 3.47 10.09 -3.19
C LYS A 35 2.87 8.68 -3.17
N ILE A 36 3.32 7.80 -4.08
CA ILE A 36 3.00 6.37 -4.08
C ILE A 36 4.27 5.59 -3.78
N VAL A 37 4.34 5.01 -2.59
CA VAL A 37 5.48 4.16 -2.19
C VAL A 37 5.26 2.75 -2.71
N VAL A 38 6.26 2.24 -3.45
CA VAL A 38 6.34 0.86 -3.94
C VAL A 38 7.47 0.17 -3.16
N PRO A 39 7.17 -0.86 -2.34
CA PRO A 39 8.16 -1.47 -1.45
C PRO A 39 9.07 -2.49 -2.15
N PHE A 40 9.31 -2.33 -3.44
CA PHE A 40 10.11 -3.22 -4.28
C PHE A 40 11.09 -2.42 -5.12
N ALA A 41 12.12 -3.13 -5.63
CA ALA A 41 13.09 -2.54 -6.54
C ALA A 41 12.43 -2.03 -7.83
N PRO A 42 12.96 -0.95 -8.42
CA PRO A 42 12.44 -0.43 -9.67
C PRO A 42 12.56 -1.44 -10.82
N GLY A 43 11.69 -1.29 -11.84
CA GLY A 43 11.66 -2.15 -13.03
C GLY A 43 10.84 -3.44 -12.86
N GLY A 44 10.27 -3.70 -11.68
CA GLY A 44 9.43 -4.86 -11.44
C GLY A 44 7.98 -4.68 -11.93
N PRO A 45 7.19 -5.80 -12.00
CA PRO A 45 5.81 -5.76 -12.46
C PRO A 45 4.91 -4.86 -11.61
N THR A 46 5.17 -4.76 -10.33
CA THR A 46 4.42 -3.88 -9.41
C THR A 46 4.58 -2.41 -9.81
N GLU A 47 5.80 -1.98 -10.13
CA GLU A 47 6.04 -0.60 -10.57
C GLU A 47 5.42 -0.33 -11.95
N PHE A 48 5.53 -1.27 -12.88
CA PHE A 48 4.93 -1.11 -14.20
C PHE A 48 3.43 -0.83 -14.11
N ILE A 49 2.72 -1.59 -13.29
CA ILE A 49 1.27 -1.43 -13.11
C ILE A 49 0.94 -0.07 -12.49
N ILE A 50 1.61 0.30 -11.40
CA ILE A 50 1.28 1.55 -10.72
C ILE A 50 1.69 2.78 -11.54
N ARG A 51 2.69 2.68 -12.41
CA ARG A 51 3.08 3.77 -13.31
C ARG A 51 1.93 4.13 -14.26
N LEU A 52 1.30 3.14 -14.88
CA LEU A 52 0.13 3.35 -15.75
C LEU A 52 -1.02 4.03 -15.00
N ILE A 53 -1.23 3.64 -13.75
CA ILE A 53 -2.28 4.20 -12.90
C ILE A 53 -1.93 5.62 -12.47
N ALA A 54 -0.69 5.87 -12.05
CA ALA A 54 -0.21 7.18 -11.62
C ALA A 54 -0.33 8.23 -12.73
N ASP A 55 0.02 7.86 -13.96
CA ASP A 55 -0.12 8.74 -15.12
C ASP A 55 -1.60 9.10 -15.36
N ARG A 56 -2.49 8.11 -15.25
CA ARG A 56 -3.92 8.32 -15.41
C ARG A 56 -4.52 9.17 -14.28
N LEU A 57 -4.13 8.91 -13.03
CA LEU A 57 -4.55 9.71 -11.89
C LEU A 57 -4.06 11.16 -12.00
N THR A 58 -2.82 11.36 -12.43
CA THR A 58 -2.26 12.71 -12.69
C THR A 58 -3.10 13.47 -13.71
N ALA A 59 -3.47 12.83 -14.81
CA ALA A 59 -4.30 13.43 -15.84
C ALA A 59 -5.72 13.76 -15.37
N MET A 60 -6.30 12.92 -14.50
CA MET A 60 -7.67 13.08 -14.01
C MET A 60 -7.78 14.07 -12.85
N MET A 61 -6.81 14.11 -11.96
CA MET A 61 -6.87 14.87 -10.71
C MET A 61 -6.05 16.17 -10.74
N GLY A 62 -5.28 16.41 -11.81
CA GLY A 62 -4.54 17.66 -12.01
C GLY A 62 -3.33 17.85 -11.10
N GLN A 63 -2.95 16.83 -10.31
CA GLN A 63 -1.78 16.83 -9.44
C GLN A 63 -0.91 15.60 -9.72
N ALA A 64 0.41 15.74 -9.59
CA ALA A 64 1.35 14.66 -9.87
C ALA A 64 1.20 13.52 -8.86
N PHE A 65 1.12 12.28 -9.34
CA PHE A 65 1.25 11.06 -8.55
C PHE A 65 2.66 10.50 -8.76
N VAL A 66 3.53 10.71 -7.76
CA VAL A 66 4.96 10.42 -7.84
C VAL A 66 5.27 9.07 -7.24
N ILE A 67 5.87 8.17 -8.02
CA ILE A 67 6.27 6.84 -7.56
C ILE A 67 7.62 6.92 -6.85
N GLU A 68 7.70 6.35 -5.65
CA GLU A 68 8.92 6.21 -4.87
C GLU A 68 9.16 4.74 -4.56
N ASN A 69 10.22 4.15 -5.13
CA ASN A 69 10.62 2.80 -4.81
C ASN A 69 11.39 2.78 -3.49
N ARG A 70 10.90 2.01 -2.50
CA ARG A 70 11.55 1.80 -1.20
C ARG A 70 11.71 0.31 -0.92
N PRO A 71 12.66 -0.36 -1.59
CA PRO A 71 12.92 -1.77 -1.37
C PRO A 71 13.56 -1.99 0.01
N GLY A 72 13.43 -3.20 0.52
CA GLY A 72 14.09 -3.63 1.76
C GLY A 72 13.17 -4.36 2.73
N GLY A 73 13.79 -5.11 3.62
CA GLY A 73 13.09 -6.05 4.49
C GLY A 73 12.51 -7.23 3.71
N ALA A 74 12.19 -8.33 4.42
CA ALA A 74 11.57 -9.46 3.75
C ALA A 74 10.17 -9.10 3.27
N GLY A 75 9.92 -9.34 1.99
CA GLY A 75 8.63 -9.04 1.36
C GLY A 75 8.28 -7.56 1.22
N GLY A 76 9.22 -6.61 1.46
CA GLY A 76 8.96 -5.18 1.30
C GLY A 76 8.53 -4.44 2.56
N THR A 77 8.86 -4.96 3.74
CA THR A 77 8.44 -4.38 5.04
C THR A 77 8.97 -2.97 5.30
N VAL A 78 10.16 -2.62 4.78
CA VAL A 78 10.76 -1.28 4.94
C VAL A 78 9.89 -0.21 4.28
N GLY A 79 9.49 -0.43 3.04
CA GLY A 79 8.60 0.49 2.32
C GLY A 79 7.23 0.61 2.99
N ALA A 80 6.62 -0.51 3.40
CA ALA A 80 5.36 -0.51 4.10
C ALA A 80 5.43 0.25 5.43
N LYS A 81 6.48 0.03 6.25
CA LYS A 81 6.70 0.78 7.48
C LYS A 81 6.78 2.28 7.23
N SER A 82 7.46 2.71 6.17
CA SER A 82 7.59 4.13 5.87
C SER A 82 6.25 4.83 5.60
N VAL A 83 5.26 4.10 5.09
CA VAL A 83 3.89 4.61 4.90
C VAL A 83 3.08 4.51 6.18
N ALA A 84 3.24 3.43 6.94
CA ALA A 84 2.54 3.23 8.22
C ALA A 84 2.80 4.34 9.25
N VAL A 85 3.98 4.97 9.19
CA VAL A 85 4.36 6.08 10.10
C VAL A 85 4.22 7.46 9.45
N ALA A 86 3.78 7.54 8.20
CA ALA A 86 3.53 8.81 7.52
C ALA A 86 2.23 9.47 8.04
N GLU A 87 2.08 10.76 7.78
CA GLU A 87 0.83 11.46 8.07
C GLU A 87 -0.35 10.82 7.33
N ALA A 88 -1.47 10.63 8.04
CA ALA A 88 -2.69 10.02 7.49
C ALA A 88 -3.56 11.06 6.77
N ASP A 89 -2.96 11.84 5.88
CA ASP A 89 -3.57 12.94 5.15
C ASP A 89 -3.95 12.62 3.69
N GLY A 90 -3.71 11.37 3.27
CA GLY A 90 -3.98 10.88 1.92
C GLY A 90 -2.89 11.21 0.89
N TYR A 91 -1.79 11.88 1.26
CA TYR A 91 -0.72 12.25 0.32
C TYR A 91 0.45 11.26 0.29
N THR A 92 0.42 10.24 1.13
CA THR A 92 1.37 9.11 1.07
C THR A 92 0.60 7.81 0.98
N LEU A 93 0.68 7.17 -0.17
CA LEU A 93 -0.03 5.94 -0.49
C LEU A 93 0.94 4.76 -0.55
N LEU A 94 0.49 3.58 -0.19
CA LEU A 94 1.21 2.33 -0.39
C LEU A 94 0.61 1.56 -1.56
N PHE A 95 1.41 1.23 -2.56
CA PHE A 95 1.04 0.27 -3.60
C PHE A 95 1.91 -0.98 -3.46
N SER A 96 1.32 -2.09 -3.08
CA SER A 96 2.05 -3.29 -2.68
C SER A 96 1.40 -4.59 -3.14
N SER A 97 2.19 -5.64 -3.13
CA SER A 97 1.72 -7.03 -3.16
C SER A 97 1.36 -7.51 -1.73
N PRO A 98 0.80 -8.72 -1.56
CA PRO A 98 0.49 -9.28 -0.25
C PRO A 98 1.70 -9.45 0.69
N GLY A 99 2.94 -9.37 0.19
CA GLY A 99 4.15 -9.60 0.98
C GLY A 99 4.17 -8.86 2.32
N PRO A 100 4.24 -7.52 2.33
CA PRO A 100 4.35 -6.78 3.58
C PRO A 100 3.03 -6.70 4.38
N LEU A 101 1.88 -6.93 3.74
CA LEU A 101 0.58 -6.78 4.40
C LEU A 101 0.01 -8.09 4.94
N VAL A 102 0.35 -9.23 4.33
CA VAL A 102 -0.19 -10.55 4.71
C VAL A 102 0.95 -11.48 5.16
N THR A 103 1.93 -11.72 4.26
CA THR A 103 2.97 -12.71 4.51
C THR A 103 3.89 -12.28 5.65
N ALA A 104 4.23 -11.01 5.74
CA ALA A 104 5.08 -10.49 6.79
C ALA A 104 4.49 -10.71 8.18
N ALA A 105 3.17 -10.56 8.35
CA ALA A 105 2.49 -10.80 9.61
C ALA A 105 2.59 -12.27 10.07
N ALA A 106 2.69 -13.21 9.13
CA ALA A 106 2.83 -14.63 9.43
C ALA A 106 4.28 -15.06 9.70
N VAL A 107 5.26 -14.34 9.11
CA VAL A 107 6.69 -14.72 9.15
C VAL A 107 7.46 -14.00 10.23
N TYR A 108 7.12 -12.75 10.54
CA TYR A 108 7.82 -11.95 11.54
C TYR A 108 7.15 -12.03 12.91
N ARG A 109 7.93 -12.32 13.95
CA ARG A 109 7.46 -12.26 15.34
C ARG A 109 7.22 -10.82 15.80
N ASN A 110 8.04 -9.89 15.33
CA ASN A 110 7.95 -8.47 15.65
C ASN A 110 7.95 -7.68 14.33
N LEU A 111 6.81 -7.15 13.96
CA LEU A 111 6.63 -6.27 12.82
C LEU A 111 6.45 -4.85 13.35
N ASP A 112 7.20 -3.89 12.82
CA ASP A 112 7.21 -2.50 13.28
C ASP A 112 5.95 -1.70 12.86
N TYR A 113 4.93 -2.35 12.33
CA TYR A 113 3.63 -1.79 11.98
C TYR A 113 2.55 -2.88 12.07
N ASP A 114 1.31 -2.47 12.22
CA ASP A 114 0.15 -3.37 12.18
C ASP A 114 -0.43 -3.37 10.75
N PRO A 115 -0.40 -4.51 10.01
CA PRO A 115 -0.87 -4.56 8.63
C PRO A 115 -2.36 -4.23 8.46
N ILE A 116 -3.16 -4.37 9.52
CA ILE A 116 -4.59 -4.12 9.49
C ILE A 116 -4.92 -2.70 9.97
N LYS A 117 -4.27 -2.23 11.04
CA LYS A 117 -4.63 -0.96 11.70
C LYS A 117 -3.83 0.23 11.18
N SER A 118 -2.60 0.00 10.67
CA SER A 118 -1.74 1.09 10.22
C SER A 118 -2.09 1.62 8.82
N PHE A 119 -3.04 1.00 8.11
CA PHE A 119 -3.41 1.38 6.75
C PHE A 119 -4.92 1.48 6.59
N ALA A 120 -5.36 2.47 5.82
CA ALA A 120 -6.71 2.56 5.31
C ALA A 120 -6.74 1.97 3.88
N PRO A 121 -7.42 0.83 3.65
CA PRO A 121 -7.47 0.22 2.32
C PRO A 121 -8.30 1.07 1.36
N ILE A 122 -7.78 1.28 0.14
CA ILE A 122 -8.46 2.05 -0.91
C ILE A 122 -9.12 1.12 -1.91
N ALA A 123 -8.32 0.27 -2.57
CA ALA A 123 -8.81 -0.65 -3.59
C ALA A 123 -7.82 -1.80 -3.83
N MET A 124 -8.36 -2.92 -4.30
CA MET A 124 -7.57 -3.97 -4.93
C MET A 124 -7.45 -3.66 -6.42
N VAL A 125 -6.26 -3.31 -6.87
CA VAL A 125 -6.00 -2.83 -8.24
C VAL A 125 -5.93 -3.97 -9.24
N ILE A 126 -5.33 -5.10 -8.85
CA ILE A 126 -5.10 -6.25 -9.73
C ILE A 126 -5.17 -7.56 -8.95
N TYR A 127 -5.67 -8.58 -9.60
CA TYR A 127 -5.54 -9.97 -9.19
C TYR A 127 -4.64 -10.69 -10.21
N ALA A 128 -3.49 -11.19 -9.74
CA ALA A 128 -2.56 -11.93 -10.58
C ALA A 128 -2.45 -13.38 -10.08
N PRO A 129 -2.85 -14.38 -10.88
CA PRO A 129 -2.65 -15.77 -10.52
C PRO A 129 -1.16 -16.09 -10.46
N GLN A 130 -0.78 -16.96 -9.51
CA GLN A 130 0.59 -17.46 -9.43
C GLN A 130 0.74 -18.69 -10.33
N MET A 131 1.89 -18.79 -11.01
CA MET A 131 2.24 -19.95 -11.79
C MET A 131 3.48 -20.63 -11.20
N LEU A 132 3.46 -21.95 -11.11
CA LEU A 132 4.61 -22.77 -10.82
C LEU A 132 5.14 -23.34 -12.14
N ALA A 133 6.37 -22.96 -12.47
CA ALA A 133 7.06 -23.49 -13.64
C ALA A 133 8.21 -24.39 -13.19
N VAL A 134 8.37 -25.51 -13.86
CA VAL A 134 9.50 -26.43 -13.64
C VAL A 134 10.33 -26.57 -14.91
N HIS A 135 11.63 -26.80 -14.74
CA HIS A 135 12.50 -27.08 -15.88
C HIS A 135 12.09 -28.41 -16.54
N PRO A 136 12.15 -28.54 -17.88
CA PRO A 136 11.74 -29.78 -18.59
C PRO A 136 12.44 -31.07 -18.15
N THR A 137 13.61 -30.95 -17.50
CA THR A 137 14.33 -32.13 -16.97
C THR A 137 13.74 -32.65 -15.65
N VAL A 138 12.85 -31.89 -14.98
CA VAL A 138 12.17 -32.35 -13.78
C VAL A 138 11.00 -33.22 -14.21
N PRO A 139 10.94 -34.49 -13.82
CA PRO A 139 9.89 -35.44 -14.26
C PRO A 139 8.62 -35.23 -13.42
N ALA A 140 7.95 -34.10 -13.59
CA ALA A 140 6.74 -33.76 -12.86
C ALA A 140 5.81 -32.93 -13.78
N SER A 141 4.60 -33.39 -13.98
CA SER A 141 3.52 -32.75 -14.76
C SER A 141 2.44 -32.14 -13.85
N SER A 142 2.50 -32.40 -12.56
CA SER A 142 1.56 -31.91 -11.55
C SER A 142 2.30 -31.48 -10.28
N VAL A 143 1.63 -30.70 -9.44
CA VAL A 143 2.18 -30.29 -8.12
C VAL A 143 2.43 -31.52 -7.25
N GLN A 144 1.54 -32.51 -7.28
CA GLN A 144 1.66 -33.75 -6.51
C GLN A 144 2.91 -34.54 -6.93
N GLU A 145 3.15 -34.69 -8.23
CA GLU A 145 4.35 -35.34 -8.75
C GLU A 145 5.63 -34.57 -8.39
N LEU A 146 5.59 -33.23 -8.45
CA LEU A 146 6.72 -32.41 -8.04
C LEU A 146 7.05 -32.59 -6.54
N VAL A 147 6.04 -32.60 -5.68
CA VAL A 147 6.21 -32.82 -4.24
C VAL A 147 6.78 -34.22 -3.97
N ALA A 148 6.26 -35.26 -4.63
CA ALA A 148 6.79 -36.60 -4.52
C ALA A 148 8.27 -36.66 -4.95
N HIS A 149 8.56 -36.12 -6.14
CA HIS A 149 9.94 -36.07 -6.66
C HIS A 149 10.88 -35.30 -5.74
N ALA A 150 10.43 -34.21 -5.10
CA ALA A 150 11.24 -33.45 -4.15
C ALA A 150 11.54 -34.24 -2.87
N LYS A 151 10.57 -35.01 -2.36
CA LYS A 151 10.76 -35.88 -1.19
C LYS A 151 11.73 -37.02 -1.46
N ASP A 152 11.68 -37.59 -2.67
CA ASP A 152 12.59 -38.67 -3.10
C ASP A 152 14.01 -38.16 -3.40
N ASN A 153 14.17 -36.86 -3.60
CA ASN A 153 15.45 -36.22 -3.94
C ASN A 153 15.76 -35.03 -3.03
N PRO A 154 15.93 -35.22 -1.72
CA PRO A 154 16.15 -34.13 -0.77
C PRO A 154 17.41 -33.34 -1.11
N GLY A 155 17.28 -32.02 -1.16
CA GLY A 155 18.38 -31.09 -1.45
C GLY A 155 18.86 -31.03 -2.91
N LYS A 156 18.27 -31.80 -3.83
CA LYS A 156 18.65 -31.79 -5.26
C LYS A 156 17.84 -30.80 -6.09
N ILE A 157 16.67 -30.40 -5.62
CA ILE A 157 15.81 -29.43 -6.31
C ILE A 157 16.04 -28.06 -5.75
N THR A 158 16.35 -27.10 -6.62
CA THR A 158 16.47 -25.68 -6.29
C THR A 158 15.28 -24.92 -6.87
N PHE A 159 14.86 -23.85 -6.20
CA PHE A 159 13.78 -23.01 -6.68
C PHE A 159 14.17 -21.53 -6.67
N GLY A 160 13.60 -20.78 -7.60
CA GLY A 160 13.68 -19.32 -7.63
C GLY A 160 12.39 -18.69 -7.11
N SER A 161 12.52 -17.60 -6.39
CA SER A 161 11.39 -16.78 -5.97
C SER A 161 11.72 -15.28 -6.08
N SER A 162 10.73 -14.42 -5.92
CA SER A 162 10.94 -12.97 -5.91
C SER A 162 11.56 -12.43 -4.59
N GLY A 163 12.07 -13.32 -3.74
CA GLY A 163 12.76 -12.98 -2.50
C GLY A 163 12.12 -13.55 -1.24
N PHE A 164 12.89 -13.52 -0.14
CA PHE A 164 12.43 -14.02 1.16
C PHE A 164 11.20 -13.28 1.65
N GLY A 165 10.23 -14.01 2.22
CA GLY A 165 8.98 -13.43 2.74
C GLY A 165 7.97 -13.03 1.66
N THR A 166 8.24 -13.31 0.39
CA THR A 166 7.24 -13.17 -0.68
C THR A 166 6.35 -14.40 -0.77
N GLN A 167 5.17 -14.25 -1.34
CA GLN A 167 4.21 -15.35 -1.49
C GLN A 167 4.80 -16.56 -2.23
N PRO A 168 5.52 -16.40 -3.37
CA PRO A 168 6.18 -17.54 -4.04
C PRO A 168 7.21 -18.25 -3.16
N HIS A 169 7.95 -17.50 -2.33
CA HIS A 169 8.91 -18.09 -1.40
C HIS A 169 8.23 -18.98 -0.36
N CYS A 170 7.13 -18.48 0.24
CA CYS A 170 6.38 -19.24 1.24
C CYS A 170 5.79 -20.53 0.65
N TRP A 171 5.24 -20.47 -0.56
CA TRP A 171 4.68 -21.66 -1.22
C TRP A 171 5.73 -22.73 -1.49
N ALA A 172 6.89 -22.35 -2.03
CA ALA A 172 7.97 -23.30 -2.26
C ALA A 172 8.45 -23.98 -0.97
N ARG A 173 8.50 -23.24 0.14
CA ARG A 173 8.88 -23.78 1.46
C ARG A 173 7.81 -24.68 2.09
N CYS A 174 6.54 -24.46 1.82
CA CYS A 174 5.46 -25.33 2.32
C CYS A 174 5.35 -26.64 1.55
N SER A 175 5.98 -26.73 0.35
CA SER A 175 5.95 -27.91 -0.49
C SER A 175 7.17 -28.82 -0.31
N SER A 176 8.18 -28.38 0.42
CA SER A 176 9.41 -29.11 0.75
C SER A 176 9.37 -29.66 2.15
#